data_d6a2fadb9f1af230267500b9df7eec97
#
_entry.id   d6a2fadb9f1af230267500b9df7eec97
#
_cell.length_a   1.000
_cell.length_b   1.000
_cell.length_c   1.000
_cell.angle_alpha   90.00
_cell.angle_beta   90.00
_cell.angle_gamma   90.00
#
_symmetry.space_group_name_H-M   'P 1'
#
loop_
_entity.id
_entity.type
_entity.pdbx_description
1 polymer ?
#
loop_
_entity_poly.entity_id
_entity_poly.type
_entity_poly.pdbx_seq_one_letter_code
_entity_poly.pdbx_strand_id
1 'polypeptide(L)'
;MPPSPQSRRWVFTLNNPTEEDEQRLGDLFGDQQLFSYAVYGRETGESGTPHLQGFFVLAAPKRRTWCSSNVSARAHFEVARGTSAQASDYCKKDGVFDEFGTLPSDGGRRTDLERFQEWVANFSHRPSDRDLCAAFPGLWIKYPRLTAAVAHLL
;
A
#
# COMPACT_ATOMS: atom_id res chain seq x y z
N MET A 1 6.54 22.68 -17.44
CA MET A 1 6.08 21.72 -16.38
C MET A 1 6.50 20.32 -16.75
N PRO A 2 7.14 19.60 -15.86
CA PRO A 2 7.43 18.22 -16.12
C PRO A 2 6.11 17.44 -16.25
N PRO A 3 6.05 16.39 -17.09
CA PRO A 3 4.86 15.56 -17.19
C PRO A 3 4.59 14.87 -15.85
N SER A 4 3.32 14.59 -15.55
CA SER A 4 2.96 13.84 -14.36
C SER A 4 3.59 12.44 -14.40
N PRO A 5 3.97 11.87 -13.26
CA PRO A 5 4.62 10.56 -13.24
C PRO A 5 3.70 9.47 -13.78
N GLN A 6 4.32 8.50 -14.46
CA GLN A 6 3.66 7.25 -14.84
C GLN A 6 4.01 6.19 -13.81
N SER A 7 3.03 5.40 -13.42
CA SER A 7 3.25 4.27 -12.50
C SER A 7 2.32 3.13 -12.82
N ARG A 8 2.75 1.92 -12.51
CA ARG A 8 1.89 0.74 -12.50
C ARG A 8 1.13 0.61 -11.19
N ARG A 9 1.62 1.24 -10.14
CA ARG A 9 1.16 1.07 -8.78
C ARG A 9 0.52 2.34 -8.26
N TRP A 10 -0.78 2.27 -7.95
CA TRP A 10 -1.57 3.40 -7.52
C TRP A 10 -2.38 3.05 -6.28
N VAL A 11 -2.47 4.00 -5.34
CA VAL A 11 -3.42 3.95 -4.24
C VAL A 11 -4.52 4.96 -4.51
N PHE A 12 -5.72 4.66 -4.04
CA PHE A 12 -6.84 5.57 -4.22
C PHE A 12 -7.75 5.62 -2.99
N THR A 13 -8.45 6.74 -2.86
CA THR A 13 -9.48 6.93 -1.85
C THR A 13 -10.74 7.44 -2.55
N LEU A 14 -11.86 6.75 -2.35
CA LEU A 14 -13.15 7.15 -2.89
C LEU A 14 -14.10 7.39 -1.73
N ASN A 15 -14.45 8.67 -1.50
CA ASN A 15 -15.37 9.05 -0.43
C ASN A 15 -16.82 8.84 -0.86
N ASN A 16 -17.63 8.38 0.07
CA ASN A 16 -19.06 8.16 -0.13
C ASN A 16 -19.36 7.28 -1.37
N PRO A 17 -18.80 6.04 -1.39
CA PRO A 17 -19.02 5.15 -2.53
C PRO A 17 -20.48 4.72 -2.62
N THR A 18 -20.97 4.61 -3.85
CA THR A 18 -22.29 4.07 -4.15
C THR A 18 -22.18 2.61 -4.52
N GLU A 19 -23.29 1.88 -4.54
CA GLU A 19 -23.31 0.51 -5.05
C GLU A 19 -22.84 0.43 -6.49
N GLU A 20 -23.19 1.42 -7.30
CA GLU A 20 -22.75 1.51 -8.69
C GLU A 20 -21.24 1.69 -8.79
N ASP A 21 -20.65 2.52 -7.91
CA ASP A 21 -19.19 2.69 -7.83
C ASP A 21 -18.51 1.35 -7.54
N GLU A 22 -19.00 0.61 -6.55
CA GLU A 22 -18.40 -0.68 -6.17
C GLU A 22 -18.56 -1.72 -7.27
N GLN A 23 -19.72 -1.77 -7.91
CA GLN A 23 -19.94 -2.71 -9.02
C GLN A 23 -19.02 -2.39 -10.19
N ARG A 24 -18.89 -1.13 -10.54
CA ARG A 24 -17.99 -0.68 -11.60
C ARG A 24 -16.54 -1.03 -11.31
N LEU A 25 -16.09 -0.80 -10.08
CA LEU A 25 -14.73 -1.15 -9.67
C LEU A 25 -14.51 -2.66 -9.71
N GLY A 26 -15.47 -3.44 -9.23
CA GLY A 26 -15.37 -4.89 -9.27
C GLY A 26 -15.26 -5.44 -10.68
N ASP A 27 -16.09 -4.94 -11.60
CA ASP A 27 -16.04 -5.34 -13.01
C ASP A 27 -14.70 -4.94 -13.65
N LEU A 28 -14.23 -3.73 -13.36
CA LEU A 28 -12.98 -3.22 -13.91
C LEU A 28 -11.77 -4.00 -13.39
N PHE A 29 -11.68 -4.20 -12.08
CA PHE A 29 -10.55 -4.87 -11.44
C PHE A 29 -10.52 -6.37 -11.73
N GLY A 30 -11.63 -6.94 -12.17
CA GLY A 30 -11.68 -8.31 -12.66
C GLY A 30 -10.99 -8.51 -14.01
N ASP A 31 -10.68 -7.44 -14.74
CA ASP A 31 -9.95 -7.51 -15.99
C ASP A 31 -8.45 -7.68 -15.73
N GLN A 32 -8.00 -8.94 -15.72
CA GLN A 32 -6.61 -9.28 -15.40
C GLN A 32 -5.63 -8.95 -16.52
N GLN A 33 -6.10 -8.59 -17.72
CA GLN A 33 -5.22 -8.09 -18.78
C GLN A 33 -4.79 -6.65 -18.49
N LEU A 34 -5.61 -5.90 -17.80
CA LEU A 34 -5.35 -4.50 -17.46
C LEU A 34 -4.77 -4.36 -16.07
N PHE A 35 -5.29 -5.13 -15.10
CA PHE A 35 -4.86 -5.11 -13.70
C PHE A 35 -4.29 -6.47 -13.31
N SER A 36 -3.02 -6.52 -12.92
CA SER A 36 -2.43 -7.76 -12.38
C SER A 36 -2.91 -8.02 -10.96
N TYR A 37 -3.26 -6.96 -10.23
CA TYR A 37 -3.75 -7.05 -8.87
C TYR A 37 -4.57 -5.81 -8.53
N ALA A 38 -5.60 -5.98 -7.72
CA ALA A 38 -6.34 -4.86 -7.13
C ALA A 38 -6.99 -5.29 -5.82
N VAL A 39 -7.13 -4.34 -4.92
CA VAL A 39 -7.81 -4.53 -3.64
C VAL A 39 -8.43 -3.22 -3.22
N TYR A 40 -9.62 -3.25 -2.61
CA TYR A 40 -10.16 -2.10 -1.92
C TYR A 40 -10.87 -2.55 -0.64
N GLY A 41 -10.66 -1.77 0.40
CA GLY A 41 -11.29 -1.99 1.69
C GLY A 41 -12.29 -0.89 2.00
N ARG A 42 -13.33 -1.24 2.76
CA ARG A 42 -14.35 -0.31 3.20
C ARG A 42 -14.00 0.19 4.58
N GLU A 43 -13.91 1.51 4.71
CA GLU A 43 -13.51 2.15 5.95
C GLU A 43 -14.49 3.29 6.28
N THR A 44 -14.56 3.63 7.56
CA THR A 44 -15.30 4.81 8.02
C THR A 44 -14.30 5.74 8.70
N GLY A 45 -14.16 6.96 8.21
CA GLY A 45 -13.24 7.94 8.78
C GLY A 45 -13.68 8.41 10.16
N GLU A 46 -12.81 9.16 10.84
CA GLU A 46 -13.09 9.72 12.17
C GLU A 46 -14.36 10.58 12.19
N SER A 47 -14.64 11.25 11.09
CA SER A 47 -15.86 12.06 10.92
C SER A 47 -17.10 11.22 10.59
N GLY A 48 -16.98 9.90 10.47
CA GLY A 48 -18.06 9.01 10.07
C GLY A 48 -18.30 8.91 8.58
N THR A 49 -17.43 9.53 7.75
CA THR A 49 -17.56 9.47 6.29
C THR A 49 -17.12 8.10 5.77
N PRO A 50 -18.01 7.32 5.13
CA PRO A 50 -17.60 6.06 4.52
C PRO A 50 -16.71 6.33 3.31
N HIS A 51 -15.67 5.49 3.14
CA HIS A 51 -14.80 5.59 1.97
C HIS A 51 -14.21 4.23 1.61
N LEU A 52 -13.79 4.11 0.35
CA LEU A 52 -13.02 2.97 -0.11
C LEU A 52 -11.55 3.39 -0.12
N GLN A 53 -10.70 2.56 0.48
CA GLN A 53 -9.25 2.68 0.42
C GLN A 53 -8.74 1.57 -0.47
N GLY A 54 -8.11 1.92 -1.58
CA GLY A 54 -7.73 0.93 -2.58
C GLY A 54 -6.28 1.02 -3.04
N PHE A 55 -5.85 -0.06 -3.65
CA PHE A 55 -4.53 -0.22 -4.25
C PHE A 55 -4.66 -1.10 -5.48
N PHE A 56 -3.99 -0.74 -6.58
CA PHE A 56 -3.94 -1.61 -7.75
C PHE A 56 -2.59 -1.57 -8.44
N VAL A 57 -2.31 -2.64 -9.17
CA VAL A 57 -1.11 -2.79 -9.99
C VAL A 57 -1.56 -3.00 -11.44
N LEU A 58 -1.15 -2.09 -12.31
CA LEU A 58 -1.48 -2.12 -13.73
C LEU A 58 -0.48 -2.98 -14.50
N ALA A 59 -0.94 -3.56 -15.61
CA ALA A 59 -0.06 -4.30 -16.53
C ALA A 59 0.97 -3.39 -17.20
N ALA A 60 0.63 -2.12 -17.40
CA ALA A 60 1.51 -1.11 -17.98
C ALA A 60 1.42 0.20 -17.20
N PRO A 61 2.49 1.02 -17.17
CA PRO A 61 2.46 2.30 -16.46
C PRO A 61 1.42 3.25 -17.06
N LYS A 62 0.69 3.95 -16.20
CA LYS A 62 -0.27 4.98 -16.59
C LYS A 62 -0.10 6.22 -15.72
N ARG A 63 -0.66 7.34 -16.18
CA ARG A 63 -0.67 8.59 -15.44
C ARG A 63 -1.94 8.72 -14.59
N ARG A 64 -1.91 9.66 -13.65
CA ARG A 64 -3.08 9.96 -12.80
C ARG A 64 -4.32 10.28 -13.64
N THR A 65 -4.16 11.02 -14.74
CA THR A 65 -5.29 11.36 -15.63
C THR A 65 -5.95 10.13 -16.20
N TRP A 66 -5.16 9.11 -16.55
CA TRP A 66 -5.71 7.83 -17.00
C TRP A 66 -6.56 7.18 -15.89
N CYS A 67 -6.05 7.20 -14.64
CA CYS A 67 -6.78 6.65 -13.49
C CYS A 67 -8.11 7.37 -13.29
N SER A 68 -8.11 8.69 -13.32
CA SER A 68 -9.33 9.49 -13.18
C SER A 68 -10.33 9.23 -14.29
N SER A 69 -9.85 9.03 -15.51
CA SER A 69 -10.73 8.80 -16.66
C SER A 69 -11.26 7.37 -16.75
N ASN A 70 -10.50 6.39 -16.27
CA ASN A 70 -10.81 4.97 -16.50
C ASN A 70 -11.20 4.22 -15.21
N VAL A 71 -10.75 4.65 -14.05
CA VAL A 71 -11.07 3.98 -12.79
C VAL A 71 -12.20 4.69 -12.07
N SER A 72 -12.00 5.94 -11.69
CA SER A 72 -13.05 6.75 -11.05
C SER A 72 -12.72 8.22 -11.15
N ALA A 73 -13.65 9.01 -11.69
CA ALA A 73 -13.51 10.46 -11.75
C ALA A 73 -13.61 11.12 -10.36
N ARG A 74 -14.23 10.43 -9.39
CA ARG A 74 -14.47 10.95 -8.05
C ARG A 74 -13.39 10.58 -7.05
N ALA A 75 -12.55 9.61 -7.38
CA ALA A 75 -11.51 9.14 -6.47
C ALA A 75 -10.27 10.03 -6.51
N HIS A 76 -9.56 10.05 -5.41
CA HIS A 76 -8.22 10.64 -5.32
C HIS A 76 -7.18 9.55 -5.55
N PHE A 77 -6.22 9.80 -6.45
CA PHE A 77 -5.17 8.84 -6.81
C PHE A 77 -3.80 9.38 -6.47
N GLU A 78 -2.96 8.53 -5.88
CA GLU A 78 -1.55 8.81 -5.64
C GLU A 78 -0.71 7.60 -6.06
N VAL A 79 0.51 7.86 -6.53
CA VAL A 79 1.47 6.78 -6.79
C VAL A 79 1.75 6.05 -5.49
N ALA A 80 1.68 4.72 -5.51
CA ALA A 80 1.91 3.91 -4.31
C ALA A 80 3.37 4.01 -3.87
N ARG A 81 3.57 4.14 -2.58
CA ARG A 81 4.88 4.13 -1.93
C ARG A 81 5.01 2.84 -1.12
N GLY A 82 6.25 2.40 -0.89
CA GLY A 82 6.49 1.16 -0.18
C GLY A 82 6.23 -0.06 -1.04
N THR A 83 6.05 -1.20 -0.42
CA THR A 83 5.85 -2.47 -1.13
C THR A 83 4.38 -2.71 -1.45
N SER A 84 4.13 -3.60 -2.40
CA SER A 84 2.76 -4.01 -2.75
C SER A 84 2.08 -4.71 -1.57
N ALA A 85 2.83 -5.51 -0.80
CA ALA A 85 2.30 -6.16 0.40
C ALA A 85 1.85 -5.13 1.46
N GLN A 86 2.66 -4.09 1.68
CA GLN A 86 2.31 -3.03 2.63
C GLN A 86 1.06 -2.26 2.19
N ALA A 87 0.96 -1.92 0.92
CA ALA A 87 -0.20 -1.22 0.37
C ALA A 87 -1.46 -2.08 0.47
N SER A 88 -1.36 -3.37 0.14
CA SER A 88 -2.46 -4.32 0.25
C SER A 88 -2.94 -4.46 1.70
N ASP A 89 -2.02 -4.66 2.63
CA ASP A 89 -2.33 -4.81 4.05
C ASP A 89 -3.04 -3.57 4.61
N TYR A 90 -2.60 -2.40 4.18
CA TYR A 90 -3.24 -1.15 4.59
C TYR A 90 -4.71 -1.09 4.14
N CYS A 91 -5.01 -1.54 2.93
CA CYS A 91 -6.39 -1.57 2.41
C CYS A 91 -7.25 -2.62 3.12
N LYS A 92 -6.65 -3.64 3.71
CA LYS A 92 -7.34 -4.73 4.39
C LYS A 92 -7.48 -4.53 5.91
N LYS A 93 -6.97 -3.43 6.45
CA LYS A 93 -6.82 -3.24 7.90
C LYS A 93 -8.12 -3.33 8.70
N ASP A 94 -9.25 -2.95 8.12
CA ASP A 94 -10.55 -3.01 8.79
C ASP A 94 -11.29 -4.34 8.54
N GLY A 95 -10.70 -5.24 7.78
CA GLY A 95 -11.20 -6.60 7.58
C GLY A 95 -12.34 -6.77 6.58
N VAL A 96 -12.87 -5.69 6.01
CA VAL A 96 -13.94 -5.73 5.01
C VAL A 96 -13.39 -5.22 3.68
N PHE A 97 -13.03 -6.14 2.79
CA PHE A 97 -12.37 -5.79 1.54
C PHE A 97 -12.73 -6.77 0.42
N ASP A 98 -12.51 -6.33 -0.82
CA ASP A 98 -12.56 -7.17 -2.02
C ASP A 98 -11.17 -7.16 -2.68
N GLU A 99 -10.73 -8.32 -3.14
CA GLU A 99 -9.39 -8.52 -3.69
C GLU A 99 -9.48 -9.23 -5.04
N PHE A 100 -8.65 -8.81 -6.00
CA PHE A 100 -8.67 -9.29 -7.38
C PHE A 100 -7.25 -9.60 -7.85
N GLY A 101 -7.08 -10.70 -8.57
CA GLY A 101 -5.80 -11.08 -9.14
C GLY A 101 -4.83 -11.63 -8.10
N THR A 102 -3.53 -11.59 -8.43
CA THR A 102 -2.47 -12.12 -7.58
C THR A 102 -1.57 -10.99 -7.10
N LEU A 103 -1.38 -10.90 -5.79
CA LEU A 103 -0.48 -9.91 -5.20
C LEU A 103 0.94 -10.18 -5.69
N PRO A 104 1.58 -9.21 -6.38
CA PRO A 104 2.93 -9.42 -6.87
C PRO A 104 3.92 -9.46 -5.72
N SER A 105 4.92 -10.36 -5.83
CA SER A 105 6.10 -10.24 -5.01
C SER A 105 6.94 -9.08 -5.56
N ASP A 106 7.54 -8.29 -4.70
CA ASP A 106 8.31 -7.13 -5.14
C ASP A 106 9.72 -7.53 -5.60
N GLY A 107 9.78 -8.47 -6.56
CA GLY A 107 11.00 -8.82 -7.27
C GLY A 107 12.08 -9.49 -6.43
N GLY A 108 11.71 -10.24 -5.40
CA GLY A 108 12.67 -10.85 -4.48
C GLY A 108 13.38 -9.85 -3.58
N ARG A 109 12.99 -8.58 -3.62
CA ARG A 109 13.50 -7.58 -2.68
C ARG A 109 12.89 -7.82 -1.32
N ARG A 110 13.76 -7.95 -0.34
CA ARG A 110 13.32 -8.00 1.05
C ARG A 110 12.73 -6.65 1.42
N THR A 111 11.63 -6.67 2.16
CA THR A 111 11.09 -5.44 2.73
C THR A 111 12.08 -4.87 3.76
N ASP A 112 12.00 -3.57 4.02
CA ASP A 112 12.84 -2.96 5.06
C ASP A 112 12.62 -3.61 6.42
N LEU A 113 11.40 -4.07 6.68
CA LEU A 113 11.09 -4.75 7.95
C LEU A 113 11.77 -6.12 8.01
N GLU A 114 11.79 -6.89 6.93
CA GLU A 114 12.48 -8.18 6.86
C GLU A 114 13.99 -8.00 7.04
N ARG A 115 14.57 -7.01 6.37
CA ARG A 115 15.99 -6.67 6.52
C ARG A 115 16.30 -6.28 7.96
N PHE A 116 15.41 -5.52 8.57
CA PHE A 116 15.53 -5.10 9.96
C PHE A 116 15.52 -6.30 10.91
N GLN A 117 14.57 -7.22 10.73
CA GLN A 117 14.45 -8.43 11.56
C GLN A 117 15.72 -9.29 11.45
N GLU A 118 16.26 -9.47 10.25
CA GLU A 118 17.49 -10.23 10.03
C GLU A 118 18.69 -9.53 10.67
N TRP A 119 18.77 -8.20 10.53
CA TRP A 119 19.84 -7.41 11.12
C TRP A 119 19.85 -7.53 12.64
N VAL A 120 18.67 -7.45 13.28
CA VAL A 120 18.51 -7.62 14.72
C VAL A 120 18.95 -9.02 15.16
N ALA A 121 18.55 -10.05 14.42
CA ALA A 121 18.89 -11.44 14.74
C ALA A 121 20.38 -11.73 14.72
N ASN A 122 21.15 -10.94 13.95
CA ASN A 122 22.60 -11.08 13.83
C ASN A 122 23.38 -10.22 14.85
N PHE A 123 22.69 -9.42 15.67
CA PHE A 123 23.35 -8.62 16.70
C PHE A 123 23.69 -9.49 17.91
N SER A 124 24.90 -9.28 18.47
CA SER A 124 25.34 -10.00 19.65
C SER A 124 24.73 -9.44 20.94
N HIS A 125 24.13 -8.27 20.87
CA HIS A 125 23.47 -7.59 21.97
C HIS A 125 22.29 -6.78 21.43
N ARG A 126 21.45 -6.27 22.33
CA ARG A 126 20.29 -5.44 21.93
C ARG A 126 20.75 -4.16 21.23
N PRO A 127 20.28 -3.89 19.98
CA PRO A 127 20.63 -2.66 19.28
C PRO A 127 20.11 -1.42 20.03
N SER A 128 20.90 -0.35 20.01
CA SER A 128 20.50 0.94 20.53
C SER A 128 19.71 1.73 19.48
N ASP A 129 19.06 2.81 19.91
CA ASP A 129 18.38 3.73 18.99
C ASP A 129 19.35 4.28 17.94
N ARG A 130 20.58 4.54 18.34
CA ARG A 130 21.61 5.05 17.45
C ARG A 130 21.94 4.02 16.36
N ASP A 131 22.07 2.75 16.73
CA ASP A 131 22.32 1.67 15.77
C ASP A 131 21.19 1.55 14.76
N LEU A 132 19.94 1.61 15.23
CA LEU A 132 18.75 1.53 14.39
C LEU A 132 18.64 2.72 13.46
N CYS A 133 18.85 3.92 13.95
CA CYS A 133 18.78 5.14 13.15
C CYS A 133 19.83 5.14 12.04
N ALA A 134 21.04 4.67 12.34
CA ALA A 134 22.11 4.59 11.35
C ALA A 134 21.86 3.53 10.27
N ALA A 135 21.34 2.36 10.67
CA ALA A 135 21.13 1.24 9.75
C ALA A 135 19.81 1.36 8.96
N PHE A 136 18.75 1.85 9.61
CA PHE A 136 17.41 1.92 9.03
C PHE A 136 16.72 3.24 9.35
N PRO A 137 17.22 4.37 8.82
CA PRO A 137 16.66 5.68 9.15
C PRO A 137 15.19 5.83 8.76
N GLY A 138 14.78 5.24 7.65
CA GLY A 138 13.40 5.30 7.21
C GLY A 138 12.44 4.59 8.15
N LEU A 139 12.82 3.42 8.64
CA LEU A 139 12.02 2.68 9.61
C LEU A 139 11.98 3.38 10.97
N TRP A 140 13.09 3.96 11.38
CA TRP A 140 13.16 4.66 12.66
C TRP A 140 12.25 5.90 12.68
N ILE A 141 12.21 6.65 11.60
CA ILE A 141 11.31 7.80 11.44
C ILE A 141 9.86 7.37 11.47
N LYS A 142 9.54 6.27 10.77
CA LYS A 142 8.17 5.75 10.64
C LYS A 142 7.69 5.08 11.92
N TYR A 143 8.58 4.42 12.64
CA TYR A 143 8.28 3.66 13.86
C TYR A 143 9.21 4.08 14.99
N PRO A 144 8.98 5.24 15.64
CA PRO A 144 9.92 5.78 16.64
C PRO A 144 10.09 4.93 17.90
N ARG A 145 9.21 3.92 18.12
CA ARG A 145 9.33 2.99 19.24
C ARG A 145 9.80 1.60 18.81
N LEU A 146 10.51 1.53 17.68
CA LEU A 146 10.94 0.27 17.11
C LEU A 146 11.87 -0.51 18.06
N THR A 147 12.75 0.17 18.81
CA THR A 147 13.62 -0.46 19.81
C THR A 147 12.83 -1.15 20.91
N ALA A 148 11.74 -0.55 21.37
CA ALA A 148 10.88 -1.16 22.38
C ALA A 148 10.17 -2.41 21.84
N ALA A 149 9.74 -2.36 20.57
CA ALA A 149 9.11 -3.51 19.91
C ALA A 149 10.11 -4.66 19.73
N VAL A 150 11.36 -4.37 19.41
CA VAL A 150 12.43 -5.37 19.24
C VAL A 150 12.70 -6.13 20.52
N ALA A 151 12.51 -5.52 21.68
CA ALA A 151 12.72 -6.17 22.96
C ALA A 151 11.86 -7.44 23.14
N HIS A 152 10.73 -7.53 22.46
CA HIS A 152 9.84 -8.69 22.49
C HIS A 152 10.26 -9.79 21.50
N LEU A 153 11.17 -9.50 20.58
CA LEU A 153 11.66 -10.46 19.58
C LEU A 153 12.96 -11.15 20.01
N LEU A 154 13.61 -10.63 21.05
CA LEU A 154 14.83 -11.16 21.64
C LEU A 154 14.53 -11.84 22.95
#